data_2f861201f0c2160b95ad01e2035e6b82
#
_entry.id   2f861201f0c2160b95ad01e2035e6b82
#
_cell.length_a   1.000
_cell.length_b   1.000
_cell.length_c   1.000
_cell.angle_alpha   90.00
_cell.angle_beta   90.00
_cell.angle_gamma   90.00
#
_symmetry.space_group_name_H-M   'P 1'
#
loop_
_entity.id
_entity.type
_entity.pdbx_description
1 polymer ?
#
loop_
_entity_poly.entity_id
_entity_poly.type
_entity_poly.pdbx_seq_one_letter_code
_entity_poly.pdbx_strand_id
1 'polypeptide(L)'
;EYLGDRYQSEFMRLAVSLLSLVLFFYLAGQLVSGVVMFEIMLGLNAEWALGITTLVLLFYVVLGGAHADILTDGFQGALMLVLAVLVIVLTLMGYGIDGGLFALVDNLEAQDPNLATALNPSTPLYHSWWSIFVIAFAHMPLGLLPHLGNKLWALDSTQDRFQFVKLAALFGLMLGMLGLGGLLARAYFGDALYAEGANPNQALPLLFIEIFPTWLAALIGIGVLSAVMSTADGLVVS
;
A
#
# COMPACT_ATOMS: atom_id res chain seq x y z
N GLU A 1 -25.24 -2.55 8.55
CA GLU A 1 -26.23 -3.18 9.47
C GLU A 1 -25.78 -3.15 10.91
N TYR A 2 -24.60 -3.71 11.26
CA TYR A 2 -24.12 -3.83 12.65
C TYR A 2 -24.22 -2.52 13.47
N LEU A 3 -23.78 -1.39 12.92
CA LEU A 3 -23.84 -0.11 13.63
C LEU A 3 -25.28 0.40 13.79
N GLY A 4 -26.13 0.18 12.78
CA GLY A 4 -27.55 0.50 12.87
C GLY A 4 -28.24 -0.27 13.98
N ASP A 5 -27.96 -1.57 14.07
CA ASP A 5 -28.52 -2.45 15.11
C ASP A 5 -27.91 -2.13 16.49
N ARG A 6 -26.61 -1.87 16.57
CA ARG A 6 -25.92 -1.53 17.80
C ARG A 6 -26.45 -0.24 18.44
N TYR A 7 -26.74 0.77 17.63
CA TYR A 7 -27.22 2.08 18.09
C TYR A 7 -28.73 2.23 17.94
N GLN A 8 -29.45 1.21 17.47
CA GLN A 8 -30.91 1.22 17.24
C GLN A 8 -31.33 2.46 16.43
N SER A 9 -30.58 2.79 15.39
CA SER A 9 -30.73 4.02 14.62
C SER A 9 -30.71 3.79 13.13
N GLU A 10 -31.86 4.05 12.47
CA GLU A 10 -32.00 4.04 11.03
C GLU A 10 -31.09 5.09 10.35
N PHE A 11 -30.91 6.24 10.99
CA PHE A 11 -29.99 7.26 10.51
C PHE A 11 -28.55 6.74 10.44
N MET A 12 -28.08 6.04 11.47
CA MET A 12 -26.76 5.43 11.49
C MET A 12 -26.62 4.39 10.39
N ARG A 13 -27.61 3.56 10.17
CA ARG A 13 -27.62 2.57 9.10
C ARG A 13 -27.49 3.23 7.72
N LEU A 14 -28.29 4.27 7.46
CA LEU A 14 -28.25 4.99 6.19
C LEU A 14 -26.92 5.74 6.00
N ALA A 15 -26.48 6.45 7.02
CA ALA A 15 -25.22 7.22 6.97
C ALA A 15 -24.01 6.32 6.68
N VAL A 16 -23.90 5.17 7.37
CA VAL A 16 -22.80 4.23 7.14
C VAL A 16 -22.88 3.61 5.75
N SER A 17 -24.08 3.29 5.26
CA SER A 17 -24.24 2.76 3.89
C SER A 17 -23.82 3.77 2.83
N LEU A 18 -24.17 5.05 3.00
CA LEU A 18 -23.73 6.10 2.08
C LEU A 18 -22.22 6.33 2.14
N LEU A 19 -21.64 6.32 3.35
CA LEU A 19 -20.19 6.47 3.53
C LEU A 19 -19.42 5.28 2.94
N SER A 20 -20.01 4.08 2.94
CA SER A 20 -19.41 2.91 2.31
C SER A 20 -19.20 3.08 0.79
N LEU A 21 -19.99 3.93 0.13
CA LEU A 21 -19.78 4.24 -1.30
C LEU A 21 -18.43 4.93 -1.55
N VAL A 22 -17.88 5.61 -0.55
CA VAL A 22 -16.54 6.23 -0.66
C VAL A 22 -15.45 5.18 -0.85
N LEU A 23 -15.68 3.93 -0.41
CA LEU A 23 -14.74 2.82 -0.61
C LEU A 23 -14.51 2.49 -2.10
N PHE A 24 -15.44 2.86 -3.00
CA PHE A 24 -15.22 2.70 -4.44
C PHE A 24 -14.06 3.55 -4.95
N PHE A 25 -13.81 4.72 -4.37
CA PHE A 25 -12.62 5.52 -4.71
C PHE A 25 -11.34 4.82 -4.26
N TYR A 26 -11.39 4.14 -3.11
CA TYR A 26 -10.26 3.35 -2.63
C TYR A 26 -10.01 2.14 -3.55
N LEU A 27 -11.05 1.44 -3.96
CA LEU A 27 -10.97 0.35 -4.94
C LEU A 27 -10.39 0.85 -6.28
N ALA A 28 -10.86 2.00 -6.77
CA ALA A 28 -10.32 2.59 -7.99
C ALA A 28 -8.81 2.88 -7.86
N GLY A 29 -8.36 3.37 -6.70
CA GLY A 29 -6.93 3.54 -6.42
C GLY A 29 -6.13 2.24 -6.49
N GLN A 30 -6.69 1.12 -6.03
CA GLN A 30 -6.07 -0.20 -6.15
C GLN A 30 -5.96 -0.64 -7.62
N LEU A 31 -7.01 -0.45 -8.41
CA LEU A 31 -6.96 -0.77 -9.85
C LEU A 31 -5.90 0.05 -10.59
N VAL A 32 -5.79 1.34 -10.29
CA VAL A 32 -4.73 2.20 -10.85
C VAL A 32 -3.34 1.70 -10.45
N SER A 33 -3.15 1.29 -9.19
CA SER A 33 -1.88 0.72 -8.73
C SER A 33 -1.54 -0.57 -9.48
N GLY A 34 -2.52 -1.44 -9.76
CA GLY A 34 -2.35 -2.62 -10.59
C GLY A 34 -1.96 -2.27 -12.03
N VAL A 35 -2.60 -1.27 -12.62
CA VAL A 35 -2.24 -0.77 -13.96
C VAL A 35 -0.78 -0.33 -14.00
N VAL A 36 -0.34 0.51 -13.07
CA VAL A 36 1.06 0.98 -13.00
C VAL A 36 2.04 -0.18 -12.92
N MET A 37 1.73 -1.21 -12.13
CA MET A 37 2.58 -2.39 -12.01
C MET A 37 2.67 -3.18 -13.32
N PHE A 38 1.54 -3.44 -13.98
CA PHE A 38 1.53 -4.17 -15.25
C PHE A 38 2.19 -3.39 -16.39
N GLU A 39 2.02 -2.06 -16.42
CA GLU A 39 2.73 -1.20 -17.39
C GLU A 39 4.24 -1.32 -17.23
N ILE A 40 4.75 -1.21 -16.00
CA ILE A 40 6.18 -1.23 -15.73
C ILE A 40 6.78 -2.64 -15.88
N MET A 41 6.12 -3.65 -15.31
CA MET A 41 6.68 -5.01 -15.25
C MET A 41 6.54 -5.79 -16.56
N LEU A 42 5.45 -5.55 -17.31
CA LEU A 42 5.14 -6.30 -18.53
C LEU A 42 5.14 -5.45 -19.79
N GLY A 43 5.34 -4.14 -19.68
CA GLY A 43 5.30 -3.23 -20.83
C GLY A 43 3.91 -3.15 -21.48
N LEU A 44 2.84 -3.43 -20.73
CA LEU A 44 1.48 -3.35 -21.25
C LEU A 44 1.00 -1.90 -21.29
N ASN A 45 0.11 -1.59 -22.24
CA ASN A 45 -0.57 -0.31 -22.18
C ASN A 45 -1.65 -0.30 -21.09
N ALA A 46 -2.07 0.90 -20.66
CA ALA A 46 -3.02 1.09 -19.56
C ALA A 46 -4.34 0.32 -19.73
N GLU A 47 -4.85 0.22 -20.96
CA GLU A 47 -6.13 -0.44 -21.24
C GLU A 47 -6.06 -1.95 -21.00
N TRP A 48 -5.00 -2.61 -21.50
CA TRP A 48 -4.77 -4.03 -21.26
C TRP A 48 -4.42 -4.29 -19.81
N ALA A 49 -3.61 -3.45 -19.18
CA ALA A 49 -3.27 -3.54 -17.77
C ALA A 49 -4.51 -3.47 -16.88
N LEU A 50 -5.40 -2.50 -17.15
CA LEU A 50 -6.68 -2.36 -16.43
C LEU A 50 -7.60 -3.56 -16.67
N GLY A 51 -7.72 -4.01 -17.91
CA GLY A 51 -8.52 -5.18 -18.28
C GLY A 51 -8.08 -6.43 -17.54
N ILE A 52 -6.78 -6.72 -17.53
CA ILE A 52 -6.21 -7.89 -16.84
C ILE A 52 -6.41 -7.77 -15.32
N THR A 53 -6.09 -6.63 -14.72
CA THR A 53 -6.27 -6.39 -13.28
C THR A 53 -7.73 -6.63 -12.88
N THR A 54 -8.66 -6.07 -13.63
CA THR A 54 -10.09 -6.20 -13.35
C THR A 54 -10.58 -7.64 -13.53
N LEU A 55 -10.18 -8.32 -14.61
CA LEU A 55 -10.58 -9.71 -14.87
C LEU A 55 -10.05 -10.67 -13.79
N VAL A 56 -8.79 -10.53 -13.40
CA VAL A 56 -8.20 -11.36 -12.35
C VAL A 56 -8.93 -11.14 -11.04
N LEU A 57 -9.20 -9.87 -10.67
CA LEU A 57 -9.95 -9.53 -9.46
C LEU A 57 -11.36 -10.14 -9.48
N LEU A 58 -12.11 -9.95 -10.57
CA LEU A 58 -13.48 -10.49 -10.69
C LEU A 58 -13.51 -12.01 -10.63
N PHE A 59 -12.61 -12.66 -11.35
CA PHE A 59 -12.50 -14.12 -11.37
C PHE A 59 -12.26 -14.68 -9.96
N TYR A 60 -11.33 -14.07 -9.26
CA TYR A 60 -10.93 -14.44 -7.92
C TYR A 60 -12.05 -14.24 -6.89
N VAL A 61 -12.69 -13.06 -6.88
CA VAL A 61 -13.78 -12.74 -5.97
C VAL A 61 -15.02 -13.62 -6.23
N VAL A 62 -15.40 -13.82 -7.51
CA VAL A 62 -16.59 -14.61 -7.88
C VAL A 62 -16.42 -16.08 -7.53
N LEU A 63 -15.24 -16.65 -7.72
CA LEU A 63 -15.02 -18.08 -7.45
C LEU A 63 -14.73 -18.37 -5.98
N GLY A 64 -14.07 -17.46 -5.28
CA GLY A 64 -13.53 -17.71 -3.96
C GLY A 64 -14.36 -17.19 -2.80
N GLY A 65 -15.07 -16.07 -2.99
CA GLY A 65 -15.81 -15.41 -1.92
C GLY A 65 -14.95 -15.08 -0.70
N ALA A 66 -15.58 -14.79 0.43
CA ALA A 66 -14.90 -14.37 1.66
C ALA A 66 -13.91 -15.39 2.24
N HIS A 67 -14.14 -16.69 2.02
CA HIS A 67 -13.21 -17.72 2.55
C HIS A 67 -11.88 -17.73 1.80
N ALA A 68 -11.93 -17.63 0.47
CA ALA A 68 -10.72 -17.53 -0.32
C ALA A 68 -9.99 -16.20 -0.07
N ASP A 69 -10.71 -15.09 0.10
CA ASP A 69 -10.18 -13.79 0.48
C ASP A 69 -9.28 -13.91 1.73
N ILE A 70 -9.78 -14.50 2.81
CA ILE A 70 -9.02 -14.67 4.06
C ILE A 70 -7.76 -15.54 3.87
N LEU A 71 -7.87 -16.66 3.15
CA LEU A 71 -6.75 -17.57 2.94
C LEU A 71 -5.64 -16.97 2.07
N THR A 72 -6.03 -16.33 0.99
CA THR A 72 -5.08 -15.70 0.08
C THR A 72 -4.45 -14.45 0.67
N ASP A 73 -5.19 -13.69 1.47
CA ASP A 73 -4.64 -12.57 2.23
C ASP A 73 -3.50 -13.01 3.16
N GLY A 74 -3.63 -14.18 3.79
CA GLY A 74 -2.55 -14.74 4.61
C GLY A 74 -1.27 -14.97 3.81
N PHE A 75 -1.39 -15.56 2.61
CA PHE A 75 -0.25 -15.78 1.72
C PHE A 75 0.30 -14.48 1.15
N GLN A 76 -0.56 -13.61 0.66
CA GLN A 76 -0.20 -12.30 0.12
C GLN A 76 0.42 -11.40 1.18
N GLY A 77 -0.10 -11.42 2.40
CA GLY A 77 0.47 -10.74 3.55
C GLY A 77 1.89 -11.21 3.89
N ALA A 78 2.15 -12.51 3.81
CA ALA A 78 3.50 -13.05 3.99
C ALA A 78 4.47 -12.55 2.92
N LEU A 79 4.06 -12.53 1.65
CA LEU A 79 4.86 -11.96 0.56
C LEU A 79 5.14 -10.47 0.77
N MET A 80 4.13 -9.69 1.18
CA MET A 80 4.31 -8.28 1.49
C MET A 80 5.30 -8.04 2.63
N LEU A 81 5.28 -8.87 3.67
CA LEU A 81 6.25 -8.77 4.77
C LEU A 81 7.67 -9.06 4.31
N VAL A 82 7.87 -10.08 3.46
CA VAL A 82 9.19 -10.35 2.86
C VAL A 82 9.66 -9.16 2.05
N LEU A 83 8.77 -8.56 1.24
CA LEU A 83 9.10 -7.37 0.46
C LEU A 83 9.42 -6.17 1.37
N ALA A 84 8.65 -5.96 2.45
CA ALA A 84 8.91 -4.90 3.39
C ALA A 84 10.28 -5.02 4.05
N VAL A 85 10.64 -6.23 4.51
CA VAL A 85 11.97 -6.50 5.07
C VAL A 85 13.07 -6.21 4.04
N LEU A 86 12.88 -6.67 2.81
CA LEU A 86 13.83 -6.44 1.73
C LEU A 86 14.04 -4.93 1.50
N VAL A 87 12.96 -4.16 1.32
CA VAL A 87 13.05 -2.71 1.09
C VAL A 87 13.70 -1.99 2.27
N ILE A 88 13.34 -2.34 3.50
CA ILE A 88 13.95 -1.78 4.70
C ILE A 88 15.47 -2.03 4.70
N VAL A 89 15.89 -3.28 4.48
CA VAL A 89 17.30 -3.66 4.46
C VAL A 89 18.05 -2.89 3.36
N LEU A 90 17.50 -2.86 2.15
CA LEU A 90 18.11 -2.17 1.02
C LEU A 90 18.26 -0.67 1.29
N THR A 91 17.26 -0.03 1.89
CA THR A 91 17.31 1.39 2.23
C THR A 91 18.36 1.66 3.33
N LEU A 92 18.38 0.83 4.38
CA LEU A 92 19.36 0.95 5.45
C LEU A 92 20.80 0.69 4.97
N MET A 93 20.97 -0.11 3.94
CA MET A 93 22.27 -0.32 3.28
C MET A 93 22.63 0.81 2.31
N GLY A 94 21.69 1.67 1.93
CA GLY A 94 21.86 2.63 0.83
C GLY A 94 22.16 1.94 -0.49
N TYR A 95 21.49 0.82 -0.76
CA TYR A 95 21.77 -0.03 -1.91
C TYR A 95 21.64 0.75 -3.24
N GLY A 96 22.62 0.61 -4.12
CA GLY A 96 22.67 1.36 -5.38
C GLY A 96 23.21 2.79 -5.24
N ILE A 97 23.57 3.23 -4.01
CA ILE A 97 24.18 4.52 -3.74
C ILE A 97 25.62 4.29 -3.26
N ASP A 98 26.59 4.86 -3.97
CA ASP A 98 28.00 4.78 -3.56
C ASP A 98 28.20 5.48 -2.22
N GLY A 99 28.66 4.73 -1.20
CA GLY A 99 28.84 5.24 0.17
C GLY A 99 27.72 4.85 1.15
N GLY A 100 26.70 4.10 0.70
CA GLY A 100 25.68 3.49 1.57
C GLY A 100 24.68 4.50 2.17
N LEU A 101 24.17 4.18 3.37
CA LEU A 101 23.09 4.96 4.01
C LEU A 101 23.46 6.44 4.23
N PHE A 102 24.68 6.73 4.65
CA PHE A 102 25.10 8.13 4.88
C PHE A 102 25.13 8.91 3.57
N ALA A 103 25.68 8.32 2.51
CA ALA A 103 25.69 8.94 1.19
C ALA A 103 24.26 9.08 0.60
N LEU A 104 23.34 8.18 0.95
CA LEU A 104 21.92 8.32 0.61
C LEU A 104 21.32 9.59 1.22
N VAL A 105 21.57 9.83 2.51
CA VAL A 105 21.09 11.04 3.20
C VAL A 105 21.74 12.29 2.61
N ASP A 106 23.06 12.29 2.43
CA ASP A 106 23.80 13.41 1.82
C ASP A 106 23.31 13.72 0.40
N ASN A 107 22.99 12.68 -0.39
CA ASN A 107 22.43 12.83 -1.74
C ASN A 107 21.04 13.46 -1.72
N LEU A 108 20.19 13.05 -0.78
CA LEU A 108 18.86 13.67 -0.60
C LEU A 108 18.98 15.13 -0.18
N GLU A 109 19.84 15.45 0.79
CA GLU A 109 20.07 16.82 1.24
C GLU A 109 20.65 17.71 0.13
N ALA A 110 21.51 17.16 -0.73
CA ALA A 110 22.07 17.88 -1.87
C ALA A 110 21.02 18.21 -2.95
N GLN A 111 19.99 17.36 -3.10
CA GLN A 111 18.88 17.60 -4.01
C GLN A 111 17.90 18.65 -3.45
N ASP A 112 17.48 18.48 -2.22
CA ASP A 112 16.64 19.42 -1.44
C ASP A 112 16.88 19.15 0.06
N PRO A 113 17.38 20.15 0.82
CA PRO A 113 17.60 19.99 2.27
C PRO A 113 16.35 19.54 3.05
N ASN A 114 15.15 19.80 2.53
CA ASN A 114 13.92 19.39 3.18
C ASN A 114 13.61 17.89 3.03
N LEU A 115 14.28 17.16 2.14
CA LEU A 115 14.08 15.71 1.96
C LEU A 115 14.62 14.89 3.13
N ALA A 116 15.60 15.42 3.86
CA ALA A 116 16.17 14.77 5.05
C ALA A 116 15.56 15.25 6.37
N THR A 117 14.51 16.08 6.30
CA THR A 117 13.83 16.61 7.48
C THR A 117 12.43 16.02 7.68
N ALA A 118 11.94 16.05 8.94
CA ALA A 118 10.59 15.56 9.25
C ALA A 118 9.48 16.44 8.66
N LEU A 119 9.75 17.70 8.41
CA LEU A 119 8.82 18.63 7.79
C LEU A 119 9.36 19.07 6.44
N ASN A 120 8.54 19.00 5.42
CA ASN A 120 8.87 19.50 4.09
C ASN A 120 7.83 20.56 3.66
N PRO A 121 8.20 21.87 3.71
CA PRO A 121 7.28 22.96 3.39
C PRO A 121 6.76 22.94 1.95
N SER A 122 7.44 22.29 1.03
CA SER A 122 7.04 22.17 -0.37
C SER A 122 5.99 21.09 -0.61
N THR A 123 5.68 20.24 0.39
CA THR A 123 4.65 19.20 0.26
C THR A 123 3.36 19.59 0.98
N PRO A 124 2.18 19.30 0.40
CA PRO A 124 0.91 19.63 1.04
C PRO A 124 0.63 18.78 2.29
N LEU A 125 1.25 17.61 2.43
CA LEU A 125 0.94 16.64 3.48
C LEU A 125 1.85 16.78 4.71
N TYR A 126 3.12 17.17 4.52
CA TYR A 126 4.14 17.17 5.58
C TYR A 126 4.71 18.56 5.88
N HIS A 127 4.00 19.64 5.50
CA HIS A 127 4.48 21.01 5.68
C HIS A 127 4.47 21.51 7.12
N SER A 128 3.75 20.85 8.02
CA SER A 128 3.63 21.23 9.42
C SER A 128 3.29 20.04 10.33
N TRP A 129 3.62 20.15 11.61
CA TRP A 129 3.19 19.16 12.62
C TRP A 129 1.68 19.02 12.70
N TRP A 130 0.94 20.08 12.42
CA TRP A 130 -0.52 20.05 12.36
C TRP A 130 -1.01 19.19 11.21
N SER A 131 -0.44 19.31 10.02
CA SER A 131 -0.82 18.46 8.87
C SER A 131 -0.52 16.98 9.13
N ILE A 132 0.64 16.67 9.73
CA ILE A 132 0.98 15.30 10.12
C ILE A 132 -0.03 14.75 11.13
N PHE A 133 -0.38 15.54 12.15
CA PHE A 133 -1.40 15.15 13.14
C PHE A 133 -2.76 14.89 12.48
N VAL A 134 -3.21 15.77 11.61
CA VAL A 134 -4.49 15.62 10.89
C VAL A 134 -4.49 14.37 10.01
N ILE A 135 -3.40 14.09 9.30
CA ILE A 135 -3.26 12.87 8.49
C ILE A 135 -3.34 11.64 9.39
N ALA A 136 -2.56 11.59 10.47
CA ALA A 136 -2.57 10.47 11.41
C ALA A 136 -3.99 10.25 12.01
N PHE A 137 -4.66 11.33 12.40
CA PHE A 137 -6.02 11.29 12.92
C PHE A 137 -7.04 10.81 11.87
N ALA A 138 -6.92 11.30 10.64
CA ALA A 138 -7.79 10.90 9.53
C ALA A 138 -7.64 9.41 9.15
N HIS A 139 -6.47 8.80 9.42
CA HIS A 139 -6.23 7.39 9.15
C HIS A 139 -6.70 6.45 10.27
N MET A 140 -6.97 6.95 11.48
CA MET A 140 -7.46 6.11 12.59
C MET A 140 -8.73 5.31 12.23
N PRO A 141 -9.75 5.88 11.55
CA PRO A 141 -10.95 5.13 11.18
C PRO A 141 -10.73 4.03 10.13
N LEU A 142 -9.61 4.01 9.43
CA LEU A 142 -9.33 2.97 8.42
C LEU A 142 -9.32 1.56 9.04
N GLY A 143 -8.93 1.43 10.32
CA GLY A 143 -9.03 0.17 11.06
C GLY A 143 -10.46 -0.32 11.31
N LEU A 144 -11.47 0.52 11.06
CA LEU A 144 -12.89 0.20 11.23
C LEU A 144 -13.60 -0.08 9.89
N LEU A 145 -12.84 -0.16 8.80
CA LEU A 145 -13.40 -0.46 7.48
C LEU A 145 -14.07 -1.84 7.47
N PRO A 146 -15.19 -2.00 6.74
CA PRO A 146 -15.99 -3.23 6.74
C PRO A 146 -15.18 -4.49 6.45
N HIS A 147 -14.28 -4.48 5.47
CA HIS A 147 -13.45 -5.62 5.11
C HIS A 147 -12.51 -6.08 6.26
N LEU A 148 -11.99 -5.14 7.06
CA LEU A 148 -11.20 -5.47 8.25
C LEU A 148 -12.08 -6.00 9.38
N GLY A 149 -13.28 -5.42 9.54
CA GLY A 149 -14.29 -5.89 10.49
C GLY A 149 -14.69 -7.34 10.23
N ASN A 150 -14.94 -7.70 8.97
CA ASN A 150 -15.30 -9.06 8.57
C ASN A 150 -14.22 -10.08 8.97
N LYS A 151 -12.94 -9.75 8.78
CA LYS A 151 -11.82 -10.60 9.18
C LYS A 151 -11.72 -10.76 10.71
N LEU A 152 -11.95 -9.67 11.44
CA LEU A 152 -11.96 -9.70 12.92
C LEU A 152 -13.13 -10.53 13.48
N TRP A 153 -14.30 -10.45 12.84
CA TRP A 153 -15.49 -11.22 13.26
C TRP A 153 -15.40 -12.71 12.91
N ALA A 154 -14.60 -13.08 11.92
CA ALA A 154 -14.32 -14.47 11.59
C ALA A 154 -13.47 -15.21 12.63
N LEU A 155 -12.91 -14.51 13.62
CA LEU A 155 -12.09 -15.11 14.68
C LEU A 155 -12.97 -15.64 15.82
N ASP A 156 -12.73 -16.89 16.21
CA ASP A 156 -13.59 -17.64 17.14
C ASP A 156 -13.46 -17.15 18.59
N SER A 157 -12.23 -16.81 19.02
CA SER A 157 -11.98 -16.50 20.42
C SER A 157 -11.53 -15.05 20.64
N THR A 158 -11.75 -14.56 21.87
CA THR A 158 -11.22 -13.24 22.30
C THR A 158 -9.69 -13.23 22.28
N GLN A 159 -9.05 -14.37 22.57
CA GLN A 159 -7.60 -14.48 22.54
C GLN A 159 -7.05 -14.32 21.12
N ASP A 160 -7.71 -14.94 20.13
CA ASP A 160 -7.31 -14.82 18.71
C ASP A 160 -7.48 -13.38 18.21
N ARG A 161 -8.57 -12.71 18.57
CA ARG A 161 -8.79 -11.29 18.28
C ARG A 161 -7.69 -10.41 18.86
N PHE A 162 -7.26 -10.69 20.08
CA PHE A 162 -6.18 -9.94 20.72
C PHE A 162 -4.82 -10.19 20.07
N GLN A 163 -4.54 -11.43 19.65
CA GLN A 163 -3.35 -11.76 18.88
C GLN A 163 -3.38 -11.11 17.50
N PHE A 164 -4.52 -11.15 16.82
CA PHE A 164 -4.72 -10.47 15.54
C PHE A 164 -4.37 -8.98 15.63
N VAL A 165 -4.89 -8.26 16.62
CA VAL A 165 -4.62 -6.82 16.79
C VAL A 165 -3.14 -6.56 17.03
N LYS A 166 -2.45 -7.39 17.84
CA LYS A 166 -1.00 -7.26 18.08
C LYS A 166 -0.18 -7.48 16.81
N LEU A 167 -0.51 -8.55 16.07
CA LEU A 167 0.19 -8.87 14.83
C LEU A 167 -0.11 -7.83 13.75
N ALA A 168 -1.36 -7.36 13.64
CA ALA A 168 -1.73 -6.30 12.72
C ALA A 168 -0.99 -4.98 13.02
N ALA A 169 -0.81 -4.64 14.29
CA ALA A 169 -0.04 -3.47 14.68
C ALA A 169 1.46 -3.61 14.31
N LEU A 170 2.06 -4.77 14.60
CA LEU A 170 3.45 -5.05 14.26
C LEU A 170 3.69 -5.05 12.75
N PHE A 171 2.87 -5.80 12.01
CA PHE A 171 3.01 -5.93 10.56
C PHE A 171 2.63 -4.62 9.85
N GLY A 172 1.62 -3.90 10.35
CA GLY A 172 1.27 -2.58 9.84
C GLY A 172 2.41 -1.58 9.97
N LEU A 173 3.15 -1.61 11.09
CA LEU A 173 4.35 -0.80 11.26
C LEU A 173 5.43 -1.19 10.24
N MET A 174 5.70 -2.48 10.07
CA MET A 174 6.68 -2.97 9.08
C MET A 174 6.29 -2.58 7.66
N LEU A 175 5.03 -2.76 7.29
CA LEU A 175 4.52 -2.38 5.96
C LEU A 175 4.57 -0.86 5.75
N GLY A 176 4.30 -0.06 6.79
CA GLY A 176 4.45 1.39 6.73
C GLY A 176 5.89 1.83 6.41
N MET A 177 6.89 1.05 6.82
CA MET A 177 8.30 1.31 6.49
C MET A 177 8.64 1.08 5.01
N LEU A 178 7.76 0.50 4.19
CA LEU A 178 7.91 0.47 2.73
C LEU A 178 8.08 1.87 2.11
N GLY A 179 7.56 2.91 2.77
CA GLY A 179 7.81 4.29 2.39
C GLY A 179 9.29 4.67 2.32
N LEU A 180 10.17 3.99 3.07
CA LEU A 180 11.63 4.17 2.97
C LEU A 180 12.16 3.85 1.56
N GLY A 181 11.52 2.92 0.84
CA GLY A 181 11.86 2.64 -0.54
C GLY A 181 11.65 3.84 -1.47
N GLY A 182 10.69 4.70 -1.15
CA GLY A 182 10.51 5.97 -1.86
C GLY A 182 11.69 6.92 -1.68
N LEU A 183 12.31 6.97 -0.49
CA LEU A 183 13.52 7.75 -0.25
C LEU A 183 14.71 7.18 -1.03
N LEU A 184 14.85 5.86 -1.07
CA LEU A 184 15.88 5.20 -1.86
C LEU A 184 15.70 5.49 -3.36
N ALA A 185 14.48 5.39 -3.87
CA ALA A 185 14.16 5.72 -5.26
C ALA A 185 14.44 7.20 -5.57
N ARG A 186 14.09 8.11 -4.67
CA ARG A 186 14.38 9.54 -4.81
C ARG A 186 15.88 9.81 -4.85
N ALA A 187 16.66 9.18 -3.95
CA ALA A 187 18.09 9.31 -3.93
C ALA A 187 18.75 8.77 -5.22
N TYR A 188 18.21 7.69 -5.77
CA TYR A 188 18.74 7.02 -6.95
C TYR A 188 18.42 7.80 -8.25
N PHE A 189 17.13 8.14 -8.47
CA PHE A 189 16.68 8.76 -9.71
C PHE A 189 16.76 10.29 -9.72
N GLY A 190 16.82 10.91 -8.56
CA GLY A 190 16.82 12.37 -8.44
C GLY A 190 15.57 13.01 -9.05
N ASP A 191 15.77 14.12 -9.76
CA ASP A 191 14.67 14.88 -10.39
C ASP A 191 14.08 14.18 -11.62
N ALA A 192 14.68 13.09 -12.12
CA ALA A 192 14.12 12.33 -13.22
C ALA A 192 12.71 11.79 -12.91
N LEU A 193 12.38 11.56 -11.63
CA LEU A 193 11.04 11.15 -11.20
C LEU A 193 9.95 12.21 -11.45
N TYR A 194 10.34 13.46 -11.66
CA TYR A 194 9.43 14.61 -11.84
C TYR A 194 9.62 15.28 -13.20
N ALA A 195 10.42 14.67 -14.09
CA ALA A 195 10.59 15.16 -15.44
C ALA A 195 9.27 15.15 -16.23
N GLU A 196 9.17 15.93 -17.29
CA GLU A 196 7.98 15.95 -18.14
C GLU A 196 7.69 14.54 -18.69
N GLY A 197 6.48 14.06 -18.48
CA GLY A 197 6.05 12.70 -18.83
C GLY A 197 6.40 11.62 -17.82
N ALA A 198 7.18 11.91 -16.77
CA ALA A 198 7.43 10.95 -15.70
C ALA A 198 6.20 10.79 -14.78
N ASN A 199 6.07 9.60 -14.20
CA ASN A 199 5.02 9.29 -13.23
C ASN A 199 5.67 8.89 -11.90
N PRO A 200 5.64 9.74 -10.84
CA PRO A 200 6.24 9.42 -9.55
C PRO A 200 5.70 8.15 -8.88
N ASN A 201 4.48 7.72 -9.24
CA ASN A 201 3.93 6.45 -8.73
C ASN A 201 4.70 5.22 -9.24
N GLN A 202 5.51 5.38 -10.28
CA GLN A 202 6.36 4.32 -10.82
C GLN A 202 7.73 4.24 -10.14
N ALA A 203 8.05 5.13 -9.20
CA ALA A 203 9.38 5.23 -8.59
C ALA A 203 9.89 3.90 -8.01
N LEU A 204 9.07 3.22 -7.22
CA LEU A 204 9.47 1.95 -6.58
C LEU A 204 9.54 0.78 -7.57
N PRO A 205 8.56 0.57 -8.46
CA PRO A 205 8.67 -0.42 -9.53
C PRO A 205 9.88 -0.22 -10.44
N LEU A 206 10.15 1.02 -10.84
CA LEU A 206 11.32 1.36 -11.66
C LEU A 206 12.63 1.06 -10.94
N LEU A 207 12.72 1.42 -9.66
CA LEU A 207 13.90 1.12 -8.85
C LEU A 207 14.17 -0.38 -8.84
N PHE A 208 13.16 -1.22 -8.65
CA PHE A 208 13.33 -2.67 -8.62
C PHE A 208 13.81 -3.24 -9.94
N ILE A 209 13.34 -2.71 -11.08
CA ILE A 209 13.80 -3.14 -12.40
C ILE A 209 15.25 -2.73 -12.64
N GLU A 210 15.64 -1.55 -12.18
CA GLU A 210 16.97 -1.01 -12.39
C GLU A 210 18.04 -1.72 -11.55
N ILE A 211 17.74 -1.97 -10.26
CA ILE A 211 18.75 -2.48 -9.33
C ILE A 211 18.78 -4.01 -9.19
N PHE A 212 17.72 -4.71 -9.63
CA PHE A 212 17.65 -6.16 -9.46
C PHE A 212 17.74 -6.92 -10.78
N PRO A 213 18.26 -8.17 -10.73
CA PRO A 213 18.15 -9.06 -11.88
C PRO A 213 16.65 -9.34 -12.15
N THR A 214 16.33 -9.53 -13.43
CA THR A 214 14.94 -9.65 -13.95
C THR A 214 14.06 -10.64 -13.15
N TRP A 215 14.63 -11.79 -12.76
CA TRP A 215 13.86 -12.79 -12.01
C TRP A 215 13.45 -12.30 -10.60
N LEU A 216 14.33 -11.53 -9.95
CA LEU A 216 14.02 -10.97 -8.62
C LEU A 216 13.05 -9.79 -8.73
N ALA A 217 13.23 -8.92 -9.72
CA ALA A 217 12.28 -7.85 -10.02
C ALA A 217 10.88 -8.41 -10.30
N ALA A 218 10.77 -9.49 -11.08
CA ALA A 218 9.50 -10.17 -11.32
C ALA A 218 8.87 -10.74 -10.04
N LEU A 219 9.66 -11.36 -9.17
CA LEU A 219 9.19 -11.89 -7.88
C LEU A 219 8.65 -10.77 -6.98
N ILE A 220 9.35 -9.64 -6.92
CA ILE A 220 8.92 -8.45 -6.18
C ILE A 220 7.65 -7.88 -6.80
N GLY A 221 7.56 -7.82 -8.12
CA GLY A 221 6.36 -7.38 -8.84
C GLY A 221 5.13 -8.21 -8.47
N ILE A 222 5.28 -9.54 -8.37
CA ILE A 222 4.21 -10.42 -7.88
C ILE A 222 3.82 -10.07 -6.43
N GLY A 223 4.79 -9.78 -5.57
CA GLY A 223 4.53 -9.36 -4.18
C GLY A 223 3.73 -8.04 -4.11
N VAL A 224 4.07 -7.05 -4.94
CA VAL A 224 3.33 -5.78 -5.01
C VAL A 224 1.93 -5.97 -5.58
N LEU A 225 1.78 -6.77 -6.65
CA LEU A 225 0.46 -7.12 -7.20
C LEU A 225 -0.39 -7.85 -6.16
N SER A 226 0.21 -8.73 -5.36
CA SER A 226 -0.46 -9.40 -4.24
C SER A 226 -1.03 -8.39 -3.24
N ALA A 227 -0.28 -7.32 -2.94
CA ALA A 227 -0.74 -6.25 -2.06
C ALA A 227 -1.98 -5.52 -2.61
N VAL A 228 -1.94 -5.20 -3.92
CA VAL A 228 -3.06 -4.56 -4.63
C VAL A 228 -4.29 -5.46 -4.60
N MET A 229 -4.12 -6.74 -4.91
CA MET A 229 -5.21 -7.72 -4.98
C MET A 229 -5.85 -7.96 -3.62
N SER A 230 -5.03 -8.17 -2.57
CA SER A 230 -5.51 -8.38 -1.19
C SER A 230 -6.39 -7.25 -0.67
N THR A 231 -6.11 -6.02 -1.08
CA THR A 231 -6.95 -4.88 -0.69
C THR A 231 -8.20 -4.79 -1.55
N ALA A 232 -8.07 -5.02 -2.85
CA ALA A 232 -9.16 -4.87 -3.80
C ALA A 232 -10.26 -5.92 -3.61
N ASP A 233 -9.90 -7.19 -3.39
CA ASP A 233 -10.85 -8.27 -3.14
C ASP A 233 -11.59 -8.11 -1.81
N GLY A 234 -10.89 -7.75 -0.74
CA GLY A 234 -11.52 -7.43 0.54
C GLY A 234 -12.53 -6.28 0.45
N LEU A 235 -12.23 -5.26 -0.37
CA LEU A 235 -13.16 -4.16 -0.61
C LEU A 235 -14.41 -4.58 -1.42
N VAL A 236 -14.25 -5.50 -2.37
CA VAL A 236 -15.37 -5.98 -3.20
C VAL A 236 -16.24 -6.96 -2.43
N VAL A 237 -15.67 -7.78 -1.56
CA VAL A 237 -16.40 -8.79 -0.75
C VAL A 237 -17.15 -8.14 0.42
N SER A 238 -16.75 -6.97 0.90
CA SER A 238 -17.34 -6.29 2.07
C SER A 238 -18.57 -5.46 1.73
#